data_108c183f5dc43915e3e225cddfe051b8
#
_entry.id   108c183f5dc43915e3e225cddfe051b8
#
_cell.length_a   1.000
_cell.length_b   1.000
_cell.length_c   1.000
_cell.angle_alpha   90.00
_cell.angle_beta   90.00
_cell.angle_gamma   90.00
#
_symmetry.space_group_name_H-M   'P 1'
#
loop_
_entity.id
_entity.type
_entity.pdbx_description
1 polymer ?
#
loop_
_entity_poly.entity_id
_entity_poly.type
_entity_poly.pdbx_seq_one_letter_code
_entity_poly.pdbx_strand_id
1 'polypeptide(L)'
;MSASVAARLDAALDGWREKYPSVQAGWEVVQAHPGRVLAGASARADLVVLGRHHEDRGVDSVTYAVLSHAHGPVACVPDHR
;
A
#
# COMPACT_ATOMS: atom_id res chain seq x y z
N MET A 1 -5.70 -8.43 -15.71
CA MET A 1 -5.38 -8.78 -14.33
C MET A 1 -6.01 -10.09 -13.97
N SER A 2 -5.32 -10.92 -13.30
CA SER A 2 -5.78 -12.28 -13.10
C SER A 2 -6.59 -12.45 -11.84
N ALA A 3 -7.45 -13.46 -11.86
CA ALA A 3 -8.21 -13.85 -10.68
C ALA A 3 -7.30 -14.28 -9.53
N SER A 4 -6.08 -14.77 -9.83
CA SER A 4 -5.18 -15.21 -8.78
C SER A 4 -4.66 -14.03 -7.93
N VAL A 5 -4.54 -12.84 -8.50
CA VAL A 5 -4.15 -11.65 -7.72
C VAL A 5 -5.29 -11.29 -6.76
N ALA A 6 -6.53 -11.26 -7.26
CA ALA A 6 -7.67 -10.97 -6.41
C ALA A 6 -7.81 -11.99 -5.28
N ALA A 7 -7.63 -13.28 -5.59
CA ALA A 7 -7.72 -14.33 -4.59
C ALA A 7 -6.65 -14.18 -3.52
N ARG A 8 -5.44 -13.81 -3.92
CA ARG A 8 -4.34 -13.60 -2.99
C ARG A 8 -4.59 -12.42 -2.07
N LEU A 9 -5.16 -11.34 -2.61
CA LEU A 9 -5.48 -10.17 -1.81
C LEU A 9 -6.60 -10.47 -0.81
N ASP A 10 -7.63 -11.18 -1.24
CA ASP A 10 -8.70 -11.58 -0.33
C ASP A 10 -8.17 -12.49 0.77
N ALA A 11 -7.34 -13.46 0.41
CA ALA A 11 -6.76 -14.36 1.40
C ALA A 11 -5.92 -13.62 2.42
N ALA A 12 -5.16 -12.63 1.95
CA ALA A 12 -4.33 -11.84 2.85
C ALA A 12 -5.16 -11.02 3.83
N LEU A 13 -6.33 -10.57 3.41
CA LEU A 13 -7.18 -9.74 4.26
C LEU A 13 -8.12 -10.53 5.17
N ASP A 14 -8.47 -11.76 4.78
CA ASP A 14 -9.51 -12.50 5.50
C ASP A 14 -9.22 -12.69 6.98
N GLY A 15 -7.98 -13.06 7.33
CA GLY A 15 -7.61 -13.24 8.72
C GLY A 15 -7.71 -11.95 9.52
N TRP A 16 -7.34 -10.84 8.90
CA TRP A 16 -7.41 -9.54 9.55
C TRP A 16 -8.85 -9.06 9.70
N ARG A 17 -9.70 -9.36 8.73
CA ARG A 17 -11.12 -9.03 8.83
C ARG A 17 -11.79 -9.76 9.96
N GLU A 18 -11.42 -11.01 10.19
CA GLU A 18 -11.94 -11.76 11.32
C GLU A 18 -11.45 -11.20 12.64
N LYS A 19 -10.20 -10.81 12.70
CA LYS A 19 -9.60 -10.29 13.92
C LYS A 19 -10.12 -8.90 14.27
N TYR A 20 -10.37 -8.08 13.26
CA TYR A 20 -10.82 -6.70 13.44
C TYR A 20 -12.08 -6.43 12.62
N PRO A 21 -13.21 -7.01 13.04
CA PRO A 21 -14.43 -6.95 12.22
C PRO A 21 -15.03 -5.56 12.08
N SER A 22 -14.68 -4.62 12.96
CA SER A 22 -15.18 -3.26 12.86
C SER A 22 -14.41 -2.41 11.84
N VAL A 23 -13.30 -2.91 11.34
CA VAL A 23 -12.51 -2.20 10.33
C VAL A 23 -12.98 -2.60 8.95
N GLN A 24 -13.32 -1.61 8.15
CA GLN A 24 -13.68 -1.84 6.75
C GLN A 24 -12.40 -1.93 5.94
N ALA A 25 -12.09 -3.11 5.44
CA ALA A 25 -10.89 -3.34 4.65
C ALA A 25 -11.26 -3.79 3.26
N GLY A 26 -10.62 -3.21 2.28
CA GLY A 26 -10.84 -3.58 0.89
C GLY A 26 -9.57 -3.44 0.09
N TRP A 27 -9.64 -3.78 -1.18
CA TRP A 27 -8.50 -3.66 -2.06
C TRP A 27 -8.96 -3.24 -3.45
N GLU A 28 -8.01 -2.70 -4.19
CA GLU A 28 -8.23 -2.30 -5.57
C GLU A 28 -6.95 -2.54 -6.33
N VAL A 29 -7.07 -3.07 -7.54
CA VAL A 29 -5.93 -3.27 -8.42
C VAL A 29 -6.01 -2.26 -9.53
N VAL A 30 -4.99 -1.43 -9.66
CA VAL A 30 -4.97 -0.34 -10.62
C VAL A 30 -3.76 -0.51 -11.53
N GLN A 31 -4.00 -0.43 -12.84
CA GLN A 31 -2.92 -0.45 -13.82
C GLN A 31 -2.47 0.99 -14.08
N ALA A 32 -1.53 1.44 -13.27
CA ALA A 32 -0.98 2.78 -13.38
C ALA A 32 0.34 2.84 -12.63
N HIS A 33 1.03 3.96 -12.75
CA HIS A 33 2.28 4.15 -12.04
C HIS A 33 1.99 4.21 -10.54
N PRO A 34 2.53 3.26 -9.75
CA PRO A 34 2.14 3.15 -8.34
C PRO A 34 2.44 4.39 -7.51
N GLY A 35 3.56 5.05 -7.78
CA GLY A 35 3.90 6.26 -7.04
C GLY A 35 2.88 7.37 -7.24
N ARG A 36 2.38 7.52 -8.47
CA ARG A 36 1.38 8.54 -8.78
C ARG A 36 0.03 8.22 -8.14
N VAL A 37 -0.37 6.95 -8.22
CA VAL A 37 -1.65 6.53 -7.66
C VAL A 37 -1.67 6.75 -6.15
N LEU A 38 -0.60 6.36 -5.48
CA LEU A 38 -0.51 6.49 -4.03
C LEU A 38 -0.39 7.94 -3.59
N ALA A 39 0.39 8.74 -4.32
CA ALA A 39 0.50 10.16 -4.01
C ALA A 39 -0.85 10.86 -4.18
N GLY A 40 -1.59 10.50 -5.24
CA GLY A 40 -2.93 11.05 -5.44
C GLY A 40 -3.91 10.64 -4.34
N ALA A 41 -3.84 9.37 -3.93
CA ALA A 41 -4.72 8.87 -2.89
C ALA A 41 -4.43 9.52 -1.54
N SER A 42 -3.20 9.97 -1.32
CA SER A 42 -2.82 10.61 -0.05
C SER A 42 -3.61 11.87 0.24
N ALA A 43 -4.15 12.50 -0.78
CA ALA A 43 -4.99 13.69 -0.60
C ALA A 43 -6.29 13.39 0.12
N ARG A 44 -6.74 12.13 0.07
CA ARG A 44 -8.00 11.70 0.68
C ARG A 44 -7.79 10.72 1.83
N ALA A 45 -6.57 10.46 2.20
CA ALA A 45 -6.24 9.49 3.23
C ALA A 45 -5.73 10.20 4.47
N ASP A 46 -6.01 9.63 5.62
CA ASP A 46 -5.45 10.11 6.87
C ASP A 46 -3.99 9.71 7.00
N LEU A 47 -3.62 8.58 6.38
CA LEU A 47 -2.26 8.05 6.42
C LEU A 47 -2.07 7.10 5.26
N VAL A 48 -0.94 7.20 4.59
CA VAL A 48 -0.52 6.23 3.59
C VAL A 48 0.59 5.38 4.19
N VAL A 49 0.45 4.06 4.10
CA VAL A 49 1.47 3.14 4.63
C VAL A 49 2.10 2.40 3.46
N LEU A 50 3.42 2.45 3.41
CA LEU A 50 4.20 1.79 2.37
C LEU A 50 5.13 0.76 2.98
N GLY A 51 5.22 -0.41 2.35
CA GLY A 51 6.21 -1.40 2.72
C GLY A 51 7.50 -1.16 1.94
N ARG A 52 8.63 -1.45 2.56
CA ARG A 52 9.93 -1.38 1.91
C ARG A 52 10.58 -2.75 1.92
N HIS A 53 11.18 -3.11 0.81
CA HIS A 53 11.97 -4.34 0.75
C HIS A 53 13.28 -4.13 1.50
N HIS A 54 13.67 -5.11 2.30
CA HIS A 54 14.92 -5.01 3.05
C HIS A 54 16.15 -4.99 2.14
N GLU A 55 15.99 -5.45 0.91
CA GLU A 55 17.08 -5.45 -0.06
C GLU A 55 17.37 -4.08 -0.64
N ASP A 56 16.44 -3.18 -0.52
CA ASP A 56 16.58 -1.84 -1.09
C ASP A 56 17.64 -1.06 -0.33
N ARG A 57 18.45 -0.35 -1.09
CA ARG A 57 19.49 0.48 -0.50
C ARG A 57 19.01 1.92 -0.47
N GLY A 58 18.11 2.19 0.45
CA GLY A 58 17.54 3.49 0.56
C GLY A 58 16.13 3.48 0.01
N VAL A 59 15.72 4.58 -0.57
CA VAL A 59 14.35 4.79 -1.00
C VAL A 59 14.20 4.34 -2.44
N ASP A 60 13.27 3.41 -2.69
CA ASP A 60 12.99 2.98 -4.05
C ASP A 60 12.18 4.05 -4.80
N SER A 61 11.95 3.83 -6.10
CA SER A 61 11.32 4.84 -6.94
C SER A 61 9.87 5.12 -6.54
N VAL A 62 9.14 4.10 -6.10
CA VAL A 62 7.76 4.28 -5.66
C VAL A 62 7.71 5.09 -4.37
N THR A 63 8.52 4.70 -3.39
CA THR A 63 8.59 5.40 -2.12
C THR A 63 9.02 6.85 -2.32
N TYR A 64 10.03 7.07 -3.17
CA TYR A 64 10.50 8.42 -3.45
C TYR A 64 9.39 9.29 -4.04
N ALA A 65 8.66 8.74 -5.02
CA ALA A 65 7.58 9.48 -5.65
C ALA A 65 6.48 9.83 -4.65
N VAL A 66 6.11 8.89 -3.79
CA VAL A 66 5.08 9.15 -2.78
C VAL A 66 5.54 10.21 -1.78
N LEU A 67 6.77 10.06 -1.26
CA LEU A 67 7.28 11.02 -0.29
C LEU A 67 7.42 12.41 -0.88
N SER A 68 7.78 12.50 -2.17
CA SER A 68 7.97 13.79 -2.83
C SER A 68 6.67 14.51 -3.16
N HIS A 69 5.59 13.74 -3.40
CA HIS A 69 4.35 14.31 -3.92
C HIS A 69 3.13 14.05 -3.03
N ALA A 70 3.32 13.45 -1.86
CA ALA A 70 2.19 13.15 -0.98
C ALA A 70 1.58 14.43 -0.42
N HIS A 71 0.26 14.39 -0.23
CA HIS A 71 -0.50 15.50 0.33
C HIS A 71 -0.80 15.32 1.81
N GLY A 72 -0.28 14.26 2.41
CA GLY A 72 -0.52 13.96 3.82
C GLY A 72 0.54 13.03 4.37
N PRO A 73 0.34 12.54 5.59
CA PRO A 73 1.35 11.71 6.26
C PRO A 73 1.59 10.39 5.56
N VAL A 74 2.85 9.96 5.54
CA VAL A 74 3.26 8.68 4.95
C VAL A 74 4.13 7.95 5.95
N ALA A 75 3.82 6.69 6.19
CA ALA A 75 4.63 5.81 7.01
C ALA A 75 5.32 4.78 6.12
N CYS A 76 6.62 4.65 6.24
CA CYS A 76 7.38 3.63 5.53
C CYS A 76 7.77 2.54 6.52
N VAL A 77 7.31 1.33 6.24
CA VAL A 77 7.53 0.19 7.13
C VAL A 77 8.56 -0.74 6.51
N PRO A 78 9.68 -0.96 7.18
CA PRO A 78 10.69 -1.87 6.64
C PRO A 78 10.21 -3.32 6.68
N ASP A 79 10.72 -4.10 5.75
CA ASP A 79 10.47 -5.53 5.69
C ASP A 79 11.43 -6.22 6.66
N HIS A 80 10.90 -7.01 7.56
CA HIS A 80 11.68 -7.67 8.62
C HIS A 80 12.06 -9.10 8.28
N ARG A 81 12.24 -9.40 7.03
CA ARG A 81 12.55 -10.76 6.58
C ARG A 81 14.00 -11.16 6.78
#